data_108684ffdb727254aa0b4bce558f2421
#
_entry.id   108684ffdb727254aa0b4bce558f2421
#
_cell.length_a   1.000
_cell.length_b   1.000
_cell.length_c   1.000
_cell.angle_alpha   90.00
_cell.angle_beta   90.00
_cell.angle_gamma   90.00
#
_symmetry.space_group_name_H-M   'P 1'
#
loop_
_entity.id
_entity.type
_entity.pdbx_description
1 polymer ?
#
loop_
_entity_poly.entity_id
_entity_poly.type
_entity_poly.pdbx_seq_one_letter_code
_entity_poly.pdbx_strand_id
1 'polypeptide(L)'
;MCSLERLHRGLDMAGIKDVAEKSGVSISTVSYVMSGKRSVRDDTKRKVIEAARSLGYRPKHVEHMDQSIAALLGVGDGALPGMPSGRPRTKVLALSSPVHEYTDYTNYAAFFFALATRAKRYGYDILLLMHEYGDRELVRVTRNGMVDGIMLLDVLMEDSRADLASTLDVPVVSVGYPANTGAVYSVDLDFERMGREAISRIADLGHKHVVIVGTSDVAYEDGSNYLIRFRDAVTKYGLDLGVKTDFVASTGYGMADVRLMLDSVFASAPQTTAIICQTNATHVNNLLFALQERGLSVPGDISVMAACTQGMQQLPQGVDEMPMNPHAVCSRGVDIMMEILSGQRHDVGAVELLPGKYCARGTVGPCRPR
;
A
#
# COMPACT_ATOMS: atom_id res chain seq x y z
N MET A 1 -6.30 -43.27 28.43
CA MET A 1 -6.49 -43.40 26.99
C MET A 1 -7.94 -42.99 26.67
N CYS A 2 -8.24 -41.76 26.63
CA CYS A 2 -9.53 -41.21 26.17
C CYS A 2 -9.43 -39.68 26.08
N SER A 3 -8.88 -39.12 25.03
CA SER A 3 -8.93 -37.67 24.76
C SER A 3 -8.37 -37.23 23.39
N LEU A 4 -7.97 -38.12 22.49
CA LEU A 4 -7.37 -37.75 21.20
C LEU A 4 -8.26 -37.99 19.95
N GLU A 5 -9.44 -38.59 20.14
CA GLU A 5 -10.34 -38.90 19.01
C GLU A 5 -11.39 -37.81 18.70
N ARG A 6 -11.41 -36.66 19.41
CA ARG A 6 -12.37 -35.55 19.14
C ARG A 6 -11.81 -34.40 18.33
N LEU A 7 -10.55 -34.42 17.93
CA LEU A 7 -9.90 -33.32 17.22
C LEU A 7 -9.86 -33.48 15.67
N HIS A 8 -10.39 -34.61 15.14
CA HIS A 8 -10.39 -34.86 13.68
C HIS A 8 -11.75 -34.73 12.99
N ARG A 9 -12.76 -34.10 13.63
CA ARG A 9 -14.03 -33.71 12.98
C ARG A 9 -14.10 -32.22 12.71
N GLY A 10 -13.05 -31.63 12.17
CA GLY A 10 -13.04 -30.23 11.80
C GLY A 10 -12.73 -30.08 10.32
N LEU A 11 -13.74 -29.62 9.54
CA LEU A 11 -13.70 -29.14 8.16
C LEU A 11 -14.34 -30.06 7.09
N ASP A 12 -15.33 -30.89 7.42
CA ASP A 12 -16.29 -31.29 6.40
C ASP A 12 -17.23 -30.11 6.13
N MET A 13 -17.08 -29.46 4.96
CA MET A 13 -18.04 -28.43 4.50
C MET A 13 -19.42 -29.07 4.39
N ALA A 14 -20.41 -28.48 5.06
CA ALA A 14 -21.78 -28.98 5.04
C ALA A 14 -22.27 -29.20 3.59
N GLY A 15 -22.76 -30.39 3.31
CA GLY A 15 -23.31 -30.76 2.01
C GLY A 15 -24.81 -30.51 1.92
N ILE A 16 -25.38 -30.68 0.71
CA ILE A 16 -26.84 -30.54 0.48
C ILE A 16 -27.65 -31.52 1.35
N LYS A 17 -27.06 -32.66 1.73
CA LYS A 17 -27.69 -33.65 2.61
C LYS A 17 -27.88 -33.12 4.03
N ASP A 18 -26.90 -32.41 4.54
CA ASP A 18 -26.95 -31.82 5.89
C ASP A 18 -27.98 -30.69 5.97
N VAL A 19 -28.14 -29.92 4.88
CA VAL A 19 -29.20 -28.92 4.77
C VAL A 19 -30.58 -29.58 4.72
N ALA A 20 -30.74 -30.67 3.99
CA ALA A 20 -31.99 -31.43 3.91
C ALA A 20 -32.37 -31.97 5.26
N GLU A 21 -31.45 -32.60 6.00
CA GLU A 21 -31.67 -33.16 7.32
C GLU A 21 -32.05 -32.05 8.32
N LYS A 22 -31.30 -30.96 8.35
CA LYS A 22 -31.55 -29.84 9.28
C LYS A 22 -32.85 -29.10 9.01
N SER A 23 -33.23 -28.95 7.74
CA SER A 23 -34.49 -28.30 7.34
C SER A 23 -35.72 -29.21 7.38
N GLY A 24 -35.53 -30.53 7.56
CA GLY A 24 -36.60 -31.53 7.61
C GLY A 24 -37.30 -31.74 6.24
N VAL A 25 -36.57 -31.53 5.13
CA VAL A 25 -37.11 -31.72 3.78
C VAL A 25 -36.23 -32.64 2.93
N SER A 26 -36.73 -33.12 1.80
CA SER A 26 -35.93 -33.95 0.90
C SER A 26 -34.80 -33.18 0.22
N ILE A 27 -33.73 -33.89 -0.18
CA ILE A 27 -32.62 -33.31 -0.97
C ILE A 27 -33.11 -32.64 -2.24
N SER A 28 -34.12 -33.24 -2.91
CA SER A 28 -34.74 -32.67 -4.10
C SER A 28 -35.47 -31.35 -3.81
N THR A 29 -36.12 -31.24 -2.65
CA THR A 29 -36.73 -29.98 -2.21
C THR A 29 -35.70 -28.90 -1.97
N VAL A 30 -34.58 -29.21 -1.31
CA VAL A 30 -33.43 -28.28 -1.14
C VAL A 30 -32.93 -27.84 -2.50
N SER A 31 -32.71 -28.78 -3.44
CA SER A 31 -32.26 -28.46 -4.79
C SER A 31 -33.24 -27.55 -5.56
N TYR A 32 -34.54 -27.76 -5.42
CA TYR A 32 -35.58 -26.91 -6.06
C TYR A 32 -35.59 -25.50 -5.42
N VAL A 33 -35.46 -25.39 -4.09
CA VAL A 33 -35.34 -24.10 -3.43
C VAL A 33 -34.11 -23.38 -3.94
N MET A 34 -32.96 -24.03 -3.95
CA MET A 34 -31.70 -23.41 -4.38
C MET A 34 -31.70 -22.98 -5.84
N SER A 35 -32.28 -23.77 -6.73
CA SER A 35 -32.26 -23.50 -8.18
C SER A 35 -33.44 -22.66 -8.68
N GLY A 36 -34.46 -22.42 -7.88
CA GLY A 36 -35.70 -21.73 -8.32
C GLY A 36 -36.49 -22.45 -9.41
N LYS A 37 -36.08 -23.66 -9.83
CA LYS A 37 -36.69 -24.38 -10.97
C LYS A 37 -38.11 -24.83 -10.75
N ARG A 38 -38.58 -24.89 -9.50
CA ARG A 38 -39.97 -25.21 -9.14
C ARG A 38 -40.43 -24.31 -8.02
N SER A 39 -41.70 -23.95 -8.03
CA SER A 39 -42.35 -23.22 -6.95
C SER A 39 -42.39 -24.08 -5.68
N VAL A 40 -41.85 -23.55 -4.57
CA VAL A 40 -41.88 -24.16 -3.24
C VAL A 40 -42.56 -23.17 -2.31
N ARG A 41 -43.34 -23.69 -1.33
CA ARG A 41 -44.02 -22.84 -0.33
C ARG A 41 -43.03 -21.96 0.42
N ASP A 42 -43.40 -20.73 0.71
CA ASP A 42 -42.49 -19.75 1.35
C ASP A 42 -41.97 -20.19 2.72
N ASP A 43 -42.79 -20.89 3.53
CA ASP A 43 -42.35 -21.47 4.78
C ASP A 43 -41.24 -22.52 4.60
N THR A 44 -41.35 -23.33 3.55
CA THR A 44 -40.33 -24.34 3.22
C THR A 44 -39.07 -23.68 2.70
N LYS A 45 -39.20 -22.65 1.85
CA LYS A 45 -38.06 -21.83 1.39
C LYS A 45 -37.29 -21.24 2.58
N ARG A 46 -38.02 -20.60 3.52
CA ARG A 46 -37.41 -19.99 4.72
C ARG A 46 -36.66 -21.01 5.55
N LYS A 47 -37.22 -22.17 5.84
CA LYS A 47 -36.55 -23.24 6.62
C LYS A 47 -35.28 -23.74 5.94
N VAL A 48 -35.31 -23.94 4.63
CA VAL A 48 -34.12 -24.38 3.87
C VAL A 48 -33.03 -23.33 3.88
N ILE A 49 -33.37 -22.05 3.67
CA ILE A 49 -32.41 -20.94 3.68
C ILE A 49 -31.77 -20.78 5.08
N GLU A 50 -32.57 -20.88 6.12
CA GLU A 50 -32.14 -20.75 7.49
C GLU A 50 -31.20 -21.92 7.91
N ALA A 51 -31.54 -23.14 7.50
CA ALA A 51 -30.70 -24.32 7.69
C ALA A 51 -29.35 -24.18 6.93
N ALA A 52 -29.40 -23.76 5.67
CA ALA A 52 -28.20 -23.53 4.85
C ALA A 52 -27.28 -22.48 5.46
N ARG A 53 -27.82 -21.32 5.90
CA ARG A 53 -27.04 -20.28 6.60
C ARG A 53 -26.39 -20.80 7.87
N SER A 54 -27.15 -21.49 8.71
CA SER A 54 -26.66 -21.98 10.01
C SER A 54 -25.57 -23.05 9.91
N LEU A 55 -25.54 -23.78 8.78
CA LEU A 55 -24.55 -24.80 8.46
C LEU A 55 -23.35 -24.25 7.66
N GLY A 56 -23.40 -22.99 7.24
CA GLY A 56 -22.39 -22.42 6.32
C GLY A 56 -22.37 -23.14 4.97
N TYR A 57 -23.51 -23.72 4.55
CA TYR A 57 -23.61 -24.46 3.30
C TYR A 57 -23.35 -23.57 2.10
N ARG A 58 -22.44 -23.98 1.21
CA ARG A 58 -22.16 -23.34 -0.06
C ARG A 58 -22.43 -24.31 -1.21
N PRO A 59 -23.37 -24.00 -2.12
CA PRO A 59 -23.63 -24.82 -3.30
C PRO A 59 -22.40 -24.91 -4.20
N LYS A 60 -22.15 -26.10 -4.77
CA LYS A 60 -21.03 -26.30 -5.71
C LYS A 60 -21.25 -25.63 -7.10
N HIS A 61 -22.49 -25.29 -7.46
CA HIS A 61 -22.89 -24.68 -8.74
C HIS A 61 -23.82 -23.51 -8.49
N VAL A 62 -23.26 -22.32 -8.28
CA VAL A 62 -23.99 -21.08 -8.02
C VAL A 62 -24.69 -20.56 -9.30
N GLU A 63 -24.14 -20.87 -10.45
CA GLU A 63 -24.66 -20.52 -11.79
C GLU A 63 -26.08 -21.03 -12.08
N HIS A 64 -26.56 -22.01 -11.33
CA HIS A 64 -27.91 -22.56 -11.44
C HIS A 64 -28.84 -22.18 -10.28
N MET A 65 -28.42 -21.18 -9.48
CA MET A 65 -29.15 -20.71 -8.31
C MET A 65 -30.15 -19.61 -8.68
N ASP A 66 -31.27 -19.57 -7.92
CA ASP A 66 -32.15 -18.40 -7.93
C ASP A 66 -31.43 -17.19 -7.33
N GLN A 67 -31.39 -16.07 -8.06
CA GLN A 67 -30.64 -14.86 -7.67
C GLN A 67 -31.06 -14.30 -6.30
N SER A 68 -32.35 -14.39 -5.97
CA SER A 68 -32.88 -13.92 -4.69
C SER A 68 -32.39 -14.79 -3.52
N ILE A 69 -32.25 -16.10 -3.77
CA ILE A 69 -31.74 -17.06 -2.77
C ILE A 69 -30.21 -16.96 -2.64
N ALA A 70 -29.53 -16.77 -3.76
CA ALA A 70 -28.08 -16.50 -3.75
C ALA A 70 -27.74 -15.26 -2.92
N ALA A 71 -28.49 -14.16 -3.10
CA ALA A 71 -28.37 -12.95 -2.29
C ALA A 71 -28.66 -13.20 -0.79
N LEU A 72 -29.70 -13.98 -0.49
CA LEU A 72 -30.07 -14.34 0.89
C LEU A 72 -29.02 -15.23 1.59
N LEU A 73 -28.32 -16.06 0.85
CA LEU A 73 -27.24 -16.93 1.39
C LEU A 73 -25.87 -16.24 1.37
N GLY A 74 -25.77 -15.04 0.82
CA GLY A 74 -24.50 -14.31 0.64
C GLY A 74 -23.55 -15.01 -0.34
N VAL A 75 -24.10 -15.74 -1.33
CA VAL A 75 -23.33 -16.49 -2.34
C VAL A 75 -23.59 -15.97 -3.77
N GLY A 76 -24.42 -14.95 -3.95
CA GLY A 76 -24.66 -14.27 -5.20
C GLY A 76 -24.04 -12.88 -5.15
N ASP A 77 -22.92 -12.69 -5.82
CA ASP A 77 -22.40 -11.35 -6.05
C ASP A 77 -23.06 -10.76 -7.28
N GLY A 78 -23.54 -9.52 -7.15
CA GLY A 78 -23.84 -8.71 -8.31
C GLY A 78 -22.63 -8.69 -9.23
N ALA A 79 -22.78 -9.04 -10.49
CA ALA A 79 -21.69 -9.03 -11.46
C ALA A 79 -21.09 -7.62 -11.52
N LEU A 80 -19.84 -7.50 -11.12
CA LEU A 80 -19.05 -6.29 -11.34
C LEU A 80 -18.58 -6.25 -12.79
N PRO A 81 -18.52 -5.09 -13.45
CA PRO A 81 -17.88 -4.94 -14.74
C PRO A 81 -16.43 -5.44 -14.66
N GLY A 82 -16.08 -6.49 -15.43
CA GLY A 82 -14.74 -7.06 -15.47
C GLY A 82 -14.53 -8.33 -14.65
N MET A 83 -15.51 -8.78 -13.84
CA MET A 83 -15.42 -10.10 -13.19
C MET A 83 -16.30 -11.15 -13.89
N PRO A 84 -15.81 -12.41 -14.06
CA PRO A 84 -16.63 -13.52 -14.53
C PRO A 84 -17.83 -13.72 -13.60
N SER A 85 -19.04 -13.67 -14.16
CA SER A 85 -20.28 -13.86 -13.41
C SER A 85 -20.30 -15.24 -12.75
N GLY A 86 -20.41 -15.31 -11.42
CA GLY A 86 -20.66 -16.56 -10.69
C GLY A 86 -19.49 -17.16 -9.90
N ARG A 87 -18.33 -16.49 -9.81
CA ARG A 87 -17.20 -16.98 -8.99
C ARG A 87 -17.42 -16.62 -7.51
N PRO A 88 -17.39 -17.61 -6.59
CA PRO A 88 -17.44 -17.31 -5.17
C PRO A 88 -16.21 -16.52 -4.73
N ARG A 89 -16.40 -15.52 -3.88
CA ARG A 89 -15.29 -14.73 -3.32
C ARG A 89 -14.38 -15.57 -2.47
N THR A 90 -13.10 -15.43 -2.67
CA THR A 90 -12.05 -16.10 -1.90
C THR A 90 -11.82 -15.44 -0.54
N LYS A 91 -12.19 -14.16 -0.41
CA LYS A 91 -11.86 -13.30 0.74
C LYS A 91 -10.34 -13.16 0.94
N VAL A 92 -9.59 -13.20 -0.15
CA VAL A 92 -8.15 -13.00 -0.17
C VAL A 92 -7.81 -11.87 -1.15
N LEU A 93 -6.97 -10.93 -0.72
CA LEU A 93 -6.32 -9.96 -1.59
C LEU A 93 -4.85 -10.36 -1.76
N ALA A 94 -4.34 -10.32 -2.99
CA ALA A 94 -2.91 -10.39 -3.21
C ALA A 94 -2.28 -9.04 -2.90
N LEU A 95 -1.15 -9.05 -2.20
CA LEU A 95 -0.28 -7.90 -2.01
C LEU A 95 1.02 -8.16 -2.76
N SER A 96 1.25 -7.46 -3.86
CA SER A 96 2.49 -7.52 -4.64
C SER A 96 3.43 -6.40 -4.22
N SER A 97 4.57 -6.77 -3.67
CA SER A 97 5.65 -5.86 -3.30
C SER A 97 6.97 -6.47 -3.78
N PRO A 98 7.62 -5.88 -4.79
CA PRO A 98 8.92 -6.35 -5.25
C PRO A 98 9.96 -6.29 -4.13
N VAL A 99 10.98 -7.11 -4.25
CA VAL A 99 12.15 -7.09 -3.37
C VAL A 99 13.31 -6.52 -4.16
N HIS A 100 13.71 -5.31 -3.84
CA HIS A 100 14.88 -4.64 -4.42
C HIS A 100 16.06 -4.71 -3.45
N GLU A 101 17.28 -4.58 -3.96
CA GLU A 101 18.50 -4.54 -3.13
C GLU A 101 18.48 -3.39 -2.11
N TYR A 102 17.80 -2.28 -2.46
CA TYR A 102 17.65 -1.10 -1.60
C TYR A 102 16.42 -1.15 -0.67
N THR A 103 15.67 -2.26 -0.65
CA THR A 103 14.44 -2.36 0.16
C THR A 103 14.75 -2.29 1.66
N ASP A 104 14.24 -1.26 2.33
CA ASP A 104 14.25 -1.17 3.80
C ASP A 104 13.03 -1.91 4.37
N TYR A 105 13.23 -3.16 4.76
CA TYR A 105 12.17 -4.02 5.31
C TYR A 105 11.50 -3.43 6.56
N THR A 106 12.20 -2.61 7.35
CA THR A 106 11.62 -1.96 8.53
C THR A 106 10.54 -0.97 8.14
N ASN A 107 10.79 -0.21 7.09
CA ASN A 107 9.82 0.73 6.53
C ASN A 107 8.64 -0.01 5.88
N TYR A 108 8.90 -1.07 5.15
CA TYR A 108 7.85 -1.85 4.46
C TYR A 108 6.91 -2.58 5.42
N ALA A 109 7.41 -3.05 6.56
CA ALA A 109 6.58 -3.73 7.56
C ALA A 109 5.37 -2.88 7.98
N ALA A 110 5.54 -1.57 8.14
CA ALA A 110 4.44 -0.67 8.52
C ALA A 110 3.31 -0.64 7.46
N PHE A 111 3.66 -0.69 6.17
CA PHE A 111 2.69 -0.76 5.08
C PHE A 111 1.96 -2.10 5.06
N PHE A 112 2.68 -3.21 5.19
CA PHE A 112 2.09 -4.55 5.22
C PHE A 112 1.11 -4.72 6.36
N PHE A 113 1.48 -4.30 7.57
CA PHE A 113 0.59 -4.37 8.73
C PHE A 113 -0.62 -3.45 8.59
N ALA A 114 -0.47 -2.27 8.02
CA ALA A 114 -1.58 -1.36 7.78
C ALA A 114 -2.59 -1.95 6.80
N LEU A 115 -2.13 -2.51 5.67
CA LEU A 115 -2.97 -3.20 4.68
C LEU A 115 -3.69 -4.41 5.31
N ALA A 116 -2.94 -5.31 5.95
CA ALA A 116 -3.51 -6.52 6.54
C ALA A 116 -4.54 -6.19 7.63
N THR A 117 -4.24 -5.22 8.49
CA THR A 117 -5.16 -4.81 9.55
C THR A 117 -6.44 -4.20 8.98
N ARG A 118 -6.35 -3.41 7.91
CA ARG A 118 -7.53 -2.83 7.26
C ARG A 118 -8.34 -3.88 6.52
N ALA A 119 -7.70 -4.76 5.74
CA ALA A 119 -8.35 -5.85 5.03
C ALA A 119 -9.11 -6.78 5.99
N LYS A 120 -8.53 -7.08 7.16
CA LYS A 120 -9.17 -7.91 8.18
C LYS A 120 -10.49 -7.34 8.69
N ARG A 121 -10.67 -6.03 8.74
CA ARG A 121 -11.94 -5.39 9.12
C ARG A 121 -13.07 -5.70 8.13
N TYR A 122 -12.74 -6.02 6.89
CA TYR A 122 -13.68 -6.43 5.85
C TYR A 122 -13.77 -7.96 5.70
N GLY A 123 -13.07 -8.71 6.56
CA GLY A 123 -13.03 -10.17 6.53
C GLY A 123 -12.17 -10.73 5.39
N TYR A 124 -11.18 -9.94 4.94
CA TYR A 124 -10.20 -10.37 3.94
C TYR A 124 -8.87 -10.71 4.58
N ASP A 125 -8.22 -11.73 4.03
CA ASP A 125 -6.84 -12.09 4.34
C ASP A 125 -5.90 -11.58 3.23
N ILE A 126 -4.59 -11.48 3.53
CA ILE A 126 -3.59 -11.02 2.56
C ILE A 126 -2.69 -12.18 2.14
N LEU A 127 -2.57 -12.40 0.84
CA LEU A 127 -1.57 -13.25 0.22
C LEU A 127 -0.39 -12.37 -0.23
N LEU A 128 0.72 -12.43 0.49
CA LEU A 128 1.91 -11.66 0.16
C LEU A 128 2.68 -12.32 -0.98
N LEU A 129 2.94 -11.57 -2.05
CA LEU A 129 3.73 -11.94 -3.21
C LEU A 129 4.98 -11.06 -3.24
N MET A 130 6.13 -11.65 -2.95
CA MET A 130 7.42 -10.96 -2.90
C MET A 130 8.34 -11.57 -3.97
N HIS A 131 8.40 -10.94 -5.14
CA HIS A 131 9.22 -11.36 -6.26
C HIS A 131 9.87 -10.16 -6.93
N GLU A 132 11.07 -10.35 -7.43
CA GLU A 132 11.79 -9.34 -8.21
C GLU A 132 11.02 -8.92 -9.48
N TYR A 133 10.33 -9.88 -10.11
CA TYR A 133 9.48 -9.68 -11.29
C TYR A 133 8.08 -10.25 -11.02
N GLY A 134 7.20 -9.43 -10.47
CA GLY A 134 5.88 -9.85 -9.97
C GLY A 134 4.85 -10.30 -11.00
N ASP A 135 5.04 -10.02 -12.29
CA ASP A 135 4.04 -10.17 -13.35
C ASP A 135 3.48 -11.59 -13.47
N ARG A 136 4.35 -12.59 -13.49
CA ARG A 136 3.96 -14.01 -13.63
C ARG A 136 3.14 -14.50 -12.43
N GLU A 137 3.49 -14.04 -11.25
CA GLU A 137 2.78 -14.40 -10.02
C GLU A 137 1.37 -13.79 -9.99
N LEU A 138 1.21 -12.54 -10.43
CA LEU A 138 -0.09 -11.91 -10.55
C LEU A 138 -1.00 -12.67 -11.50
N VAL A 139 -0.50 -13.05 -12.68
CA VAL A 139 -1.24 -13.88 -13.64
C VAL A 139 -1.59 -15.25 -13.04
N ARG A 140 -0.66 -15.87 -12.32
CA ARG A 140 -0.89 -17.18 -11.71
C ARG A 140 -2.00 -17.15 -10.66
N VAL A 141 -1.94 -16.20 -9.73
CA VAL A 141 -2.92 -16.15 -8.61
C VAL A 141 -4.32 -15.75 -9.10
N THR A 142 -4.42 -14.90 -10.12
CA THR A 142 -5.70 -14.49 -10.71
C THR A 142 -6.33 -15.61 -11.53
N ARG A 143 -5.60 -16.23 -12.46
CA ARG A 143 -6.10 -17.35 -13.28
C ARG A 143 -6.52 -18.55 -12.45
N ASN A 144 -5.81 -18.85 -11.37
CA ASN A 144 -6.17 -19.95 -10.46
C ASN A 144 -7.28 -19.58 -9.48
N GLY A 145 -7.76 -18.37 -9.54
CA GLY A 145 -8.84 -17.93 -8.69
C GLY A 145 -8.53 -17.87 -7.21
N MET A 146 -7.32 -17.55 -6.87
CA MET A 146 -6.86 -17.53 -5.49
C MET A 146 -7.21 -16.24 -4.76
N VAL A 147 -7.49 -15.15 -5.50
CA VAL A 147 -7.67 -13.81 -4.93
C VAL A 147 -8.85 -13.09 -5.59
N ASP A 148 -9.44 -12.14 -4.85
CA ASP A 148 -10.55 -11.30 -5.33
C ASP A 148 -10.06 -9.94 -5.87
N GLY A 149 -8.82 -9.56 -5.57
CA GLY A 149 -8.21 -8.31 -6.02
C GLY A 149 -6.73 -8.28 -5.71
N ILE A 150 -6.03 -7.32 -6.28
CA ILE A 150 -4.58 -7.13 -6.13
C ILE A 150 -4.31 -5.74 -5.57
N MET A 151 -3.44 -5.68 -4.57
CA MET A 151 -2.83 -4.46 -4.04
C MET A 151 -1.39 -4.40 -4.52
N LEU A 152 -0.97 -3.30 -5.14
CA LEU A 152 0.43 -3.05 -5.50
C LEU A 152 1.05 -2.12 -4.46
N LEU A 153 2.22 -2.49 -3.96
CA LEU A 153 3.11 -1.63 -3.19
C LEU A 153 4.43 -1.44 -3.92
N ASP A 154 5.20 -0.45 -3.49
CA ASP A 154 6.50 -0.11 -4.06
C ASP A 154 6.40 0.08 -5.58
N VAL A 155 5.52 1.00 -5.96
CA VAL A 155 5.17 1.24 -7.35
C VAL A 155 6.24 2.11 -7.99
N LEU A 156 6.69 1.70 -9.17
CA LEU A 156 7.65 2.44 -9.98
C LEU A 156 6.95 3.44 -10.90
N MET A 157 7.68 4.41 -11.44
CA MET A 157 7.16 5.34 -12.46
C MET A 157 6.70 4.56 -13.71
N GLU A 158 7.51 3.59 -14.16
CA GLU A 158 7.16 2.62 -15.20
C GLU A 158 7.01 1.25 -14.53
N ASP A 159 5.78 0.82 -14.28
CA ASP A 159 5.49 -0.39 -13.51
C ASP A 159 4.76 -1.42 -14.37
N SER A 160 5.45 -2.49 -14.76
CA SER A 160 4.91 -3.56 -15.59
C SER A 160 3.67 -4.23 -14.97
N ARG A 161 3.58 -4.27 -13.65
CA ARG A 161 2.42 -4.83 -12.93
C ARG A 161 1.17 -3.97 -13.14
N ALA A 162 1.33 -2.65 -13.21
CA ALA A 162 0.25 -1.72 -13.49
C ALA A 162 -0.20 -1.83 -14.95
N ASP A 163 0.75 -1.98 -15.89
CA ASP A 163 0.44 -2.20 -17.31
C ASP A 163 -0.31 -3.52 -17.54
N LEU A 164 0.06 -4.56 -16.78
CA LEU A 164 -0.59 -5.86 -16.83
C LEU A 164 -2.04 -5.82 -16.30
N ALA A 165 -2.39 -4.86 -15.45
CA ALA A 165 -3.67 -4.80 -14.74
C ALA A 165 -4.89 -4.91 -15.68
N SER A 166 -4.81 -4.34 -16.88
CA SER A 166 -5.89 -4.41 -17.89
C SER A 166 -6.18 -5.81 -18.41
N THR A 167 -5.26 -6.76 -18.22
CA THR A 167 -5.36 -8.14 -18.68
C THR A 167 -5.80 -9.12 -17.59
N LEU A 168 -5.95 -8.63 -16.36
CA LEU A 168 -6.31 -9.43 -15.19
C LEU A 168 -7.81 -9.44 -14.97
N ASP A 169 -8.36 -10.59 -14.54
CA ASP A 169 -9.80 -10.79 -14.28
C ASP A 169 -10.23 -10.26 -12.88
N VAL A 170 -9.37 -9.51 -12.19
CA VAL A 170 -9.64 -8.95 -10.88
C VAL A 170 -9.18 -7.49 -10.82
N PRO A 171 -9.80 -6.64 -9.99
CA PRO A 171 -9.39 -5.25 -9.86
C PRO A 171 -7.99 -5.14 -9.25
N VAL A 172 -7.27 -4.10 -9.68
CA VAL A 172 -5.94 -3.76 -9.19
C VAL A 172 -5.98 -2.36 -8.58
N VAL A 173 -5.54 -2.24 -7.32
CA VAL A 173 -5.38 -0.98 -6.60
C VAL A 173 -3.90 -0.81 -6.25
N SER A 174 -3.32 0.32 -6.59
CA SER A 174 -1.94 0.65 -6.22
C SER A 174 -1.88 1.63 -5.06
N VAL A 175 -0.99 1.38 -4.12
CA VAL A 175 -0.53 2.33 -3.11
C VAL A 175 0.82 2.87 -3.60
N GLY A 176 0.79 4.09 -4.09
CA GLY A 176 1.70 4.63 -5.07
C GLY A 176 1.05 4.68 -6.45
N TYR A 177 1.46 5.59 -7.33
CA TYR A 177 0.90 5.63 -8.69
C TYR A 177 1.98 5.71 -9.77
N PRO A 178 1.89 4.85 -10.81
CA PRO A 178 2.80 4.88 -11.95
C PRO A 178 2.54 6.10 -12.82
N ALA A 179 3.39 6.37 -13.80
CA ALA A 179 3.15 7.41 -14.80
C ALA A 179 1.91 7.09 -15.65
N ASN A 180 1.71 5.81 -15.99
CA ASN A 180 0.51 5.31 -16.67
C ASN A 180 -0.45 4.68 -15.68
N THR A 181 -1.53 5.37 -15.33
CA THR A 181 -2.57 4.90 -14.38
C THR A 181 -3.77 4.25 -15.04
N GLY A 182 -3.82 4.17 -16.37
CA GLY A 182 -5.03 3.85 -17.15
C GLY A 182 -5.77 2.56 -16.77
N ALA A 183 -5.11 1.58 -16.16
CA ALA A 183 -5.69 0.30 -15.81
C ALA A 183 -5.76 0.02 -14.29
N VAL A 184 -5.31 0.93 -13.45
CA VAL A 184 -5.27 0.78 -11.99
C VAL A 184 -6.03 1.90 -11.29
N TYR A 185 -6.56 1.61 -10.12
CA TYR A 185 -7.00 2.64 -9.18
C TYR A 185 -5.81 2.95 -8.26
N SER A 186 -5.52 4.21 -8.03
CA SER A 186 -4.32 4.58 -7.29
C SER A 186 -4.63 5.48 -6.11
N VAL A 187 -3.91 5.29 -5.01
CA VAL A 187 -3.88 6.20 -3.87
C VAL A 187 -2.45 6.40 -3.42
N ASP A 188 -2.09 7.63 -3.11
CA ASP A 188 -0.73 7.94 -2.64
C ASP A 188 -0.72 9.18 -1.73
N LEU A 189 0.41 9.47 -1.10
CA LEU A 189 0.67 10.79 -0.57
C LEU A 189 0.97 11.75 -1.73
N ASP A 190 0.60 13.01 -1.57
CA ASP A 190 0.94 14.07 -2.53
C ASP A 190 2.40 14.49 -2.35
N PHE A 191 3.32 13.66 -2.87
CA PHE A 191 4.76 13.88 -2.76
C PHE A 191 5.23 15.15 -3.47
N GLU A 192 4.55 15.55 -4.54
CA GLU A 192 4.85 16.80 -5.23
C GLU A 192 4.51 18.02 -4.36
N ARG A 193 3.36 18.00 -3.70
CA ARG A 193 2.98 19.02 -2.74
C ARG A 193 3.90 19.01 -1.52
N MET A 194 4.28 17.84 -1.03
CA MET A 194 5.23 17.71 0.08
C MET A 194 6.59 18.30 -0.27
N GLY A 195 7.13 18.02 -1.46
CA GLY A 195 8.37 18.60 -1.95
C GLY A 195 8.31 20.12 -2.07
N ARG A 196 7.21 20.65 -2.62
CA ARG A 196 6.96 22.09 -2.68
C ARG A 196 6.91 22.72 -1.29
N GLU A 197 6.19 22.12 -0.35
CA GLU A 197 6.10 22.62 1.02
C GLU A 197 7.47 22.59 1.72
N ALA A 198 8.26 21.53 1.54
CA ALA A 198 9.59 21.39 2.12
C ALA A 198 10.52 22.51 1.68
N ILE A 199 10.61 22.73 0.37
CA ILE A 199 11.53 23.74 -0.16
C ILE A 199 11.05 25.18 0.11
N SER A 200 9.73 25.42 0.12
CA SER A 200 9.19 26.74 0.47
C SER A 200 9.52 27.12 1.90
N ARG A 201 9.37 26.19 2.87
CA ARG A 201 9.74 26.42 4.27
C ARG A 201 11.23 26.78 4.44
N ILE A 202 12.10 26.09 3.72
CA ILE A 202 13.53 26.35 3.73
C ILE A 202 13.84 27.70 3.08
N ALA A 203 13.20 28.00 1.97
CA ALA A 203 13.37 29.30 1.27
C ALA A 203 12.90 30.49 2.13
N ASP A 204 11.75 30.37 2.81
CA ASP A 204 11.17 31.38 3.70
C ASP A 204 12.10 31.72 4.88
N LEU A 205 12.96 30.77 5.29
CA LEU A 205 13.96 30.93 6.32
C LEU A 205 15.29 31.51 5.79
N GLY A 206 15.33 31.87 4.50
CA GLY A 206 16.46 32.56 3.88
C GLY A 206 17.54 31.66 3.27
N HIS A 207 17.36 30.35 3.29
CA HIS A 207 18.32 29.42 2.66
C HIS A 207 18.31 29.60 1.13
N LYS A 208 19.50 29.63 0.53
CA LYS A 208 19.70 29.80 -0.92
C LYS A 208 20.38 28.60 -1.56
N HIS A 209 20.92 27.69 -0.79
CA HIS A 209 21.55 26.48 -1.27
C HIS A 209 21.20 25.28 -0.38
N VAL A 210 20.59 24.26 -0.98
CA VAL A 210 20.04 23.07 -0.31
C VAL A 210 20.59 21.83 -1.00
N VAL A 211 21.01 20.85 -0.20
CA VAL A 211 21.38 19.53 -0.71
C VAL A 211 20.27 18.54 -0.37
N ILE A 212 19.78 17.82 -1.36
CA ILE A 212 18.89 16.68 -1.20
C ILE A 212 19.77 15.44 -1.08
N VAL A 213 19.74 14.77 0.06
CA VAL A 213 20.41 13.49 0.29
C VAL A 213 19.40 12.39 0.09
N GLY A 214 19.56 11.64 -1.00
CA GLY A 214 18.72 10.51 -1.35
C GLY A 214 19.22 9.19 -0.76
N THR A 215 18.42 8.13 -0.91
CA THR A 215 18.84 6.74 -0.71
C THR A 215 19.76 6.28 -1.85
N SER A 216 19.92 4.97 -2.09
CA SER A 216 20.76 4.45 -3.18
C SER A 216 20.34 5.01 -4.56
N ASP A 217 21.34 5.29 -5.42
CA ASP A 217 21.10 5.68 -6.83
C ASP A 217 20.20 4.69 -7.56
N VAL A 218 20.36 3.38 -7.31
CA VAL A 218 19.57 2.32 -7.90
C VAL A 218 18.07 2.53 -7.68
N ALA A 219 17.64 3.05 -6.53
CA ALA A 219 16.23 3.31 -6.27
C ALA A 219 15.64 4.39 -7.19
N TYR A 220 16.45 5.37 -7.59
CA TYR A 220 16.05 6.41 -8.53
C TYR A 220 16.16 5.94 -9.98
N GLU A 221 17.17 5.13 -10.31
CA GLU A 221 17.36 4.53 -11.64
C GLU A 221 16.25 3.52 -11.96
N ASP A 222 15.84 2.72 -11.00
CA ASP A 222 14.69 1.80 -11.10
C ASP A 222 13.34 2.52 -11.21
N GLY A 223 13.31 3.82 -10.91
CA GLY A 223 12.11 4.62 -11.06
C GLY A 223 11.19 4.63 -9.84
N SER A 224 11.70 4.56 -8.61
CA SER A 224 10.88 4.68 -7.38
C SER A 224 10.05 5.96 -7.40
N ASN A 225 8.71 5.82 -7.53
CA ASN A 225 7.84 6.95 -7.83
C ASN A 225 7.86 8.04 -6.75
N TYR A 226 7.77 7.68 -5.47
CA TYR A 226 7.69 8.64 -4.37
C TYR A 226 9.01 9.42 -4.18
N LEU A 227 10.15 8.77 -4.40
CA LEU A 227 11.47 9.40 -4.30
C LEU A 227 11.64 10.44 -5.42
N ILE A 228 11.33 10.04 -6.65
CA ILE A 228 11.47 10.90 -7.83
C ILE A 228 10.53 12.10 -7.74
N ARG A 229 9.23 11.88 -7.46
CA ARG A 229 8.24 12.96 -7.40
C ARG A 229 8.58 14.01 -6.33
N PHE A 230 9.02 13.58 -5.16
CA PHE A 230 9.42 14.51 -4.12
C PHE A 230 10.70 15.27 -4.50
N ARG A 231 11.77 14.58 -4.92
CA ARG A 231 13.03 15.20 -5.35
C ARG A 231 12.81 16.22 -6.47
N ASP A 232 12.09 15.82 -7.49
CA ASP A 232 11.84 16.66 -8.67
C ASP A 232 10.99 17.90 -8.32
N ALA A 233 10.02 17.74 -7.42
CA ALA A 233 9.26 18.86 -6.89
C ALA A 233 10.14 19.84 -6.09
N VAL A 234 10.99 19.34 -5.18
CA VAL A 234 11.95 20.18 -4.44
C VAL A 234 12.85 20.94 -5.40
N THR A 235 13.37 20.26 -6.42
CA THR A 235 14.27 20.87 -7.43
C THR A 235 13.55 21.93 -8.25
N LYS A 236 12.40 21.61 -8.81
CA LYS A 236 11.60 22.51 -9.64
C LYS A 236 11.17 23.76 -8.88
N TYR A 237 10.53 23.59 -7.74
CA TYR A 237 10.05 24.73 -6.95
C TYR A 237 11.18 25.49 -6.26
N GLY A 238 12.30 24.82 -5.95
CA GLY A 238 13.52 25.49 -5.50
C GLY A 238 14.01 26.52 -6.51
N LEU A 239 14.06 26.15 -7.78
CA LEU A 239 14.43 27.06 -8.87
C LEU A 239 13.50 28.28 -8.93
N ASP A 240 12.18 28.07 -8.84
CA ASP A 240 11.17 29.14 -8.84
C ASP A 240 11.34 30.13 -7.67
N LEU A 241 11.84 29.63 -6.52
CA LEU A 241 12.10 30.42 -5.31
C LEU A 241 13.53 31.00 -5.23
N GLY A 242 14.35 30.80 -6.28
CA GLY A 242 15.74 31.22 -6.30
C GLY A 242 16.62 30.48 -5.28
N VAL A 243 16.30 29.22 -5.00
CA VAL A 243 17.07 28.29 -4.17
C VAL A 243 17.75 27.28 -5.09
N LYS A 244 19.09 27.23 -5.02
CA LYS A 244 19.85 26.19 -5.72
C LYS A 244 19.71 24.86 -4.95
N THR A 245 19.40 23.80 -5.67
CA THR A 245 19.33 22.46 -5.12
C THR A 245 20.34 21.55 -5.79
N ASP A 246 21.11 20.81 -5.02
CA ASP A 246 21.96 19.73 -5.51
C ASP A 246 21.46 18.40 -4.95
N PHE A 247 21.64 17.30 -5.68
CA PHE A 247 21.25 15.97 -5.26
C PHE A 247 22.48 15.08 -5.07
N VAL A 248 22.49 14.33 -3.96
CA VAL A 248 23.51 13.32 -3.68
C VAL A 248 22.83 12.06 -3.18
N ALA A 249 23.05 10.95 -3.87
CA ALA A 249 22.58 9.66 -3.39
C ALA A 249 23.57 9.06 -2.36
N SER A 250 23.03 8.31 -1.43
CA SER A 250 23.81 7.62 -0.40
C SER A 250 24.41 6.33 -0.95
N THR A 251 25.69 6.12 -0.71
CA THR A 251 26.39 4.85 -0.97
C THR A 251 26.24 3.85 0.16
N GLY A 252 25.78 4.30 1.32
CA GLY A 252 25.52 3.51 2.52
C GLY A 252 25.03 4.39 3.67
N TYR A 253 24.60 3.76 4.76
CA TYR A 253 24.01 4.45 5.91
C TYR A 253 24.93 4.47 7.13
N GLY A 254 26.12 3.86 7.02
CA GLY A 254 27.12 3.82 8.07
C GLY A 254 27.78 5.18 8.31
N MET A 255 28.39 5.35 9.48
CA MET A 255 29.07 6.61 9.83
C MET A 255 30.19 6.97 8.84
N ALA A 256 30.90 5.97 8.31
CA ALA A 256 31.98 6.20 7.33
C ALA A 256 31.43 6.74 6.02
N ASP A 257 30.33 6.15 5.52
CA ASP A 257 29.67 6.57 4.29
C ASP A 257 29.13 8.00 4.41
N VAL A 258 28.49 8.31 5.55
CA VAL A 258 27.97 9.65 5.84
C VAL A 258 29.08 10.70 5.90
N ARG A 259 30.23 10.39 6.51
CA ARG A 259 31.39 11.32 6.56
C ARG A 259 31.92 11.60 5.15
N LEU A 260 32.10 10.57 4.32
CA LEU A 260 32.55 10.72 2.93
C LEU A 260 31.56 11.53 2.09
N MET A 261 30.26 11.26 2.26
CA MET A 261 29.20 12.03 1.61
C MET A 261 29.28 13.51 2.00
N LEU A 262 29.40 13.84 3.29
CA LEU A 262 29.51 15.22 3.74
C LEU A 262 30.79 15.90 3.24
N ASP A 263 31.93 15.19 3.18
CA ASP A 263 33.17 15.72 2.60
C ASP A 263 32.95 16.10 1.13
N SER A 264 32.30 15.25 0.36
CA SER A 264 31.94 15.52 -1.03
C SER A 264 30.98 16.71 -1.17
N VAL A 265 29.93 16.76 -0.33
CA VAL A 265 28.94 17.84 -0.31
C VAL A 265 29.62 19.19 -0.03
N PHE A 266 30.42 19.31 1.01
CA PHE A 266 31.06 20.57 1.36
C PHE A 266 32.23 20.96 0.45
N ALA A 267 32.87 19.99 -0.22
CA ALA A 267 33.86 20.27 -1.27
C ALA A 267 33.22 20.86 -2.53
N SER A 268 32.09 20.29 -2.96
CA SER A 268 31.40 20.74 -4.18
C SER A 268 30.48 21.95 -3.96
N ALA A 269 29.91 22.07 -2.77
CA ALA A 269 28.90 23.05 -2.40
C ALA A 269 29.13 23.62 -0.99
N PRO A 270 30.24 24.35 -0.75
CA PRO A 270 30.57 24.88 0.58
C PRO A 270 29.55 25.88 1.14
N GLN A 271 28.71 26.45 0.27
CA GLN A 271 27.64 27.37 0.63
C GLN A 271 26.35 26.67 1.10
N THR A 272 26.33 25.34 1.21
CA THR A 272 25.16 24.58 1.66
C THR A 272 24.81 24.96 3.11
N THR A 273 23.55 25.37 3.31
CA THR A 273 23.01 25.77 4.62
C THR A 273 21.82 24.95 5.05
N ALA A 274 21.30 24.08 4.18
CA ALA A 274 20.22 23.14 4.51
C ALA A 274 20.39 21.81 3.78
N ILE A 275 19.97 20.75 4.46
CA ILE A 275 19.96 19.37 3.93
C ILE A 275 18.54 18.81 4.08
N ILE A 276 17.99 18.24 3.00
CA ILE A 276 16.76 17.47 3.00
C ILE A 276 17.12 16.01 2.80
N CYS A 277 16.76 15.14 3.74
CA CYS A 277 17.12 13.72 3.72
C CYS A 277 15.92 12.84 3.33
N GLN A 278 16.00 12.15 2.20
CA GLN A 278 15.10 11.07 1.79
C GLN A 278 15.72 9.71 2.13
N THR A 279 16.08 9.49 3.37
CA THR A 279 16.79 8.29 3.82
C THR A 279 16.19 7.77 5.13
N ASN A 280 16.69 6.67 5.65
CA ASN A 280 16.19 6.09 6.90
C ASN A 280 16.72 6.80 8.16
N ALA A 281 16.12 6.45 9.31
CA ALA A 281 16.45 7.06 10.60
C ALA A 281 17.93 6.86 11.01
N THR A 282 18.53 5.72 10.67
CA THR A 282 19.95 5.44 10.95
C THR A 282 20.84 6.42 10.22
N HIS A 283 20.58 6.67 8.94
CA HIS A 283 21.35 7.62 8.15
C HIS A 283 21.23 9.06 8.68
N VAL A 284 19.99 9.48 8.96
CA VAL A 284 19.72 10.83 9.51
C VAL A 284 20.40 11.00 10.87
N ASN A 285 20.35 10.00 11.75
CA ASN A 285 21.06 10.05 13.04
C ASN A 285 22.58 10.18 12.87
N ASN A 286 23.18 9.39 11.97
CA ASN A 286 24.61 9.47 11.66
C ASN A 286 24.99 10.80 11.02
N LEU A 287 24.10 11.38 10.19
CA LEU A 287 24.29 12.72 9.63
C LEU A 287 24.37 13.79 10.72
N LEU A 288 23.45 13.77 11.69
CA LEU A 288 23.48 14.72 12.82
C LEU A 288 24.77 14.62 13.61
N PHE A 289 25.23 13.39 13.92
CA PHE A 289 26.52 13.18 14.59
C PHE A 289 27.70 13.66 13.76
N ALA A 290 27.75 13.35 12.48
CA ALA A 290 28.84 13.77 11.60
C ALA A 290 28.90 15.30 11.40
N LEU A 291 27.75 15.99 11.40
CA LEU A 291 27.71 17.46 11.43
C LEU A 291 28.24 18.01 12.74
N GLN A 292 27.87 17.43 13.87
CA GLN A 292 28.40 17.84 15.19
C GLN A 292 29.90 17.61 15.30
N GLU A 293 30.46 16.51 14.80
CA GLU A 293 31.88 16.25 14.73
C GLU A 293 32.66 17.33 13.95
N ARG A 294 32.02 17.95 12.96
CA ARG A 294 32.56 19.08 12.18
C ARG A 294 32.39 20.44 12.86
N GLY A 295 31.83 20.46 14.07
CA GLY A 295 31.53 21.69 14.79
C GLY A 295 30.32 22.46 14.23
N LEU A 296 29.49 21.82 13.40
CA LEU A 296 28.28 22.42 12.83
C LEU A 296 27.10 22.14 13.73
N SER A 297 26.45 23.18 14.24
CA SER A 297 25.24 23.09 15.02
C SER A 297 23.98 22.99 14.11
N VAL A 298 23.02 22.15 14.51
CA VAL A 298 21.71 22.04 13.86
C VAL A 298 20.65 22.61 14.82
N PRO A 299 19.84 23.58 14.40
CA PRO A 299 19.77 24.25 13.09
C PRO A 299 20.70 25.47 12.95
N GLY A 300 21.59 25.77 13.94
CA GLY A 300 22.32 27.02 14.04
C GLY A 300 23.20 27.35 12.83
N ASP A 301 23.93 26.37 12.32
CA ASP A 301 24.83 26.51 11.17
C ASP A 301 24.27 25.84 9.91
N ILE A 302 23.48 24.79 10.08
CA ILE A 302 22.87 24.04 9.00
C ILE A 302 21.51 23.48 9.42
N SER A 303 20.50 23.68 8.59
CA SER A 303 19.19 23.10 8.78
C SER A 303 19.12 21.66 8.25
N VAL A 304 18.44 20.76 8.97
CA VAL A 304 18.22 19.37 8.53
C VAL A 304 16.75 19.04 8.60
N MET A 305 16.19 18.55 7.48
CA MET A 305 14.82 18.07 7.35
C MET A 305 14.84 16.64 6.82
N ALA A 306 14.09 15.75 7.44
CA ALA A 306 13.83 14.42 6.91
C ALA A 306 12.55 14.42 6.06
N ALA A 307 12.51 13.68 4.97
CA ALA A 307 11.36 13.59 4.09
C ALA A 307 11.15 12.17 3.56
N CYS A 308 9.90 11.79 3.37
CA CYS A 308 9.52 10.46 2.89
C CYS A 308 10.08 9.33 3.79
N THR A 309 10.06 9.54 5.10
CA THR A 309 10.74 8.72 6.10
C THR A 309 9.77 8.21 7.16
N GLN A 310 10.27 7.37 8.06
CA GLN A 310 9.56 6.93 9.25
C GLN A 310 10.52 6.90 10.45
N GLY A 311 9.95 6.97 11.65
CA GLY A 311 10.71 6.76 12.87
C GLY A 311 11.57 7.94 13.36
N MET A 312 11.49 9.10 12.72
CA MET A 312 12.30 10.27 13.11
C MET A 312 12.00 10.76 14.53
N GLN A 313 10.80 10.54 15.02
CA GLN A 313 10.41 10.85 16.41
C GLN A 313 11.13 9.97 17.43
N GLN A 314 11.74 8.85 17.02
CA GLN A 314 12.47 7.94 17.90
C GLN A 314 13.94 8.35 18.06
N LEU A 315 14.42 9.30 17.25
CA LEU A 315 15.78 9.81 17.37
C LEU A 315 15.91 10.65 18.65
N PRO A 316 17.08 10.61 19.33
CA PRO A 316 17.28 11.33 20.59
C PRO A 316 16.98 12.83 20.51
N GLN A 317 17.33 13.45 19.40
CA GLN A 317 17.12 14.88 19.16
C GLN A 317 15.75 15.19 18.56
N GLY A 318 15.12 14.21 17.86
CA GLY A 318 14.03 14.47 16.94
C GLY A 318 14.49 15.30 15.73
N VAL A 319 13.81 15.17 14.61
CA VAL A 319 14.16 15.90 13.37
C VAL A 319 12.88 16.42 12.73
N ASP A 320 12.93 17.63 12.20
CA ASP A 320 11.87 18.17 11.36
C ASP A 320 11.59 17.22 10.22
N GLU A 321 10.35 16.83 10.01
CA GLU A 321 10.01 15.67 9.20
C GLU A 321 8.76 15.89 8.36
N MET A 322 8.79 15.41 7.13
CA MET A 322 7.62 15.14 6.30
C MET A 322 7.46 13.61 6.16
N PRO A 323 6.79 12.96 7.12
CA PRO A 323 6.79 11.51 7.22
C PRO A 323 5.92 10.85 6.16
N MET A 324 6.24 9.60 5.86
CA MET A 324 5.31 8.65 5.25
C MET A 324 4.12 8.41 6.19
N ASN A 325 2.97 8.08 5.63
CA ASN A 325 1.78 7.73 6.41
C ASN A 325 1.19 6.39 5.93
N PRO A 326 1.86 5.26 6.25
CA PRO A 326 1.42 3.93 5.80
C PRO A 326 -0.02 3.63 6.17
N HIS A 327 -0.42 4.00 7.40
CA HIS A 327 -1.77 3.73 7.88
C HIS A 327 -2.85 4.44 7.04
N ALA A 328 -2.64 5.70 6.68
CA ALA A 328 -3.63 6.45 5.91
C ALA A 328 -3.74 5.93 4.48
N VAL A 329 -2.60 5.82 3.75
CA VAL A 329 -2.61 5.42 2.34
C VAL A 329 -3.05 3.96 2.16
N CYS A 330 -2.56 3.06 2.99
CA CYS A 330 -2.93 1.63 2.92
C CYS A 330 -4.38 1.39 3.32
N SER A 331 -4.87 2.07 4.37
CA SER A 331 -6.28 1.96 4.72
C SER A 331 -7.18 2.45 3.60
N ARG A 332 -6.84 3.60 3.00
CA ARG A 332 -7.63 4.13 1.88
C ARG A 332 -7.54 3.23 0.64
N GLY A 333 -6.37 2.65 0.35
CA GLY A 333 -6.21 1.68 -0.75
C GLY A 333 -7.11 0.45 -0.58
N VAL A 334 -7.18 -0.11 0.63
CA VAL A 334 -8.11 -1.22 0.93
C VAL A 334 -9.56 -0.77 0.82
N ASP A 335 -9.92 0.44 1.27
CA ASP A 335 -11.28 0.96 1.14
C ASP A 335 -11.68 1.11 -0.33
N ILE A 336 -10.80 1.64 -1.17
CA ILE A 336 -10.98 1.72 -2.63
C ILE A 336 -11.23 0.31 -3.19
N MET A 337 -10.42 -0.68 -2.81
CA MET A 337 -10.63 -2.07 -3.24
C MET A 337 -12.03 -2.59 -2.84
N MET A 338 -12.49 -2.30 -1.64
CA MET A 338 -13.82 -2.72 -1.18
C MET A 338 -14.94 -1.96 -1.90
N GLU A 339 -14.77 -0.68 -2.19
CA GLU A 339 -15.69 0.11 -3.01
C GLU A 339 -15.84 -0.49 -4.41
N ILE A 340 -14.72 -0.91 -5.03
CA ILE A 340 -14.74 -1.59 -6.34
C ILE A 340 -15.44 -2.95 -6.24
N LEU A 341 -15.02 -3.77 -5.28
CA LEU A 341 -15.58 -5.11 -5.09
C LEU A 341 -17.08 -5.09 -4.74
N SER A 342 -17.59 -4.01 -4.16
CA SER A 342 -19.03 -3.82 -3.91
C SER A 342 -19.78 -3.13 -5.05
N GLY A 343 -19.10 -2.76 -6.14
CA GLY A 343 -19.71 -2.07 -7.28
C GLY A 343 -20.05 -0.59 -7.01
N GLN A 344 -19.40 0.01 -6.02
CA GLN A 344 -19.62 1.42 -5.68
C GLN A 344 -18.62 2.36 -6.39
N ARG A 345 -17.54 1.81 -6.95
CA ARG A 345 -16.50 2.59 -7.63
C ARG A 345 -16.17 2.03 -9.01
N HIS A 346 -16.09 2.93 -10.02
CA HIS A 346 -15.93 2.57 -11.43
C HIS A 346 -14.92 3.48 -12.18
N ASP A 347 -14.26 4.41 -11.48
CA ASP A 347 -13.35 5.41 -12.05
C ASP A 347 -11.91 4.88 -12.18
N VAL A 348 -11.75 3.79 -12.94
CA VAL A 348 -10.42 3.22 -13.23
C VAL A 348 -9.51 4.30 -13.84
N GLY A 349 -8.24 4.30 -13.44
CA GLY A 349 -7.28 5.35 -13.83
C GLY A 349 -7.25 6.56 -12.90
N ALA A 350 -8.21 6.67 -11.96
CA ALA A 350 -8.22 7.77 -10.98
C ALA A 350 -7.09 7.64 -9.96
N VAL A 351 -6.47 8.77 -9.63
CA VAL A 351 -5.46 8.89 -8.58
C VAL A 351 -6.01 9.74 -7.45
N GLU A 352 -6.06 9.16 -6.26
CA GLU A 352 -6.45 9.87 -5.04
C GLU A 352 -5.19 10.25 -4.24
N LEU A 353 -4.90 11.54 -4.11
CA LEU A 353 -3.73 12.05 -3.40
C LEU A 353 -4.11 12.51 -2.00
N LEU A 354 -3.46 11.93 -0.99
CA LEU A 354 -3.63 12.31 0.40
C LEU A 354 -2.57 13.36 0.79
N PRO A 355 -2.94 14.38 1.59
CA PRO A 355 -2.00 15.41 2.00
C PRO A 355 -0.94 14.82 2.94
N GLY A 356 0.33 15.18 2.70
CA GLY A 356 1.40 15.00 3.67
C GLY A 356 1.28 15.97 4.84
N LYS A 357 2.03 15.70 5.91
CA LYS A 357 2.05 16.56 7.11
C LYS A 357 3.49 16.89 7.48
N TYR A 358 3.78 18.18 7.65
CA TYR A 358 5.04 18.61 8.25
C TYR A 358 4.99 18.50 9.79
N CYS A 359 6.05 17.94 10.37
CA CYS A 359 6.22 17.78 11.81
C CYS A 359 7.47 18.55 12.26
N ALA A 360 7.29 19.73 12.84
CA ALA A 360 8.38 20.54 13.36
C ALA A 360 8.94 19.96 14.68
N ARG A 361 10.27 19.87 14.78
CA ARG A 361 10.99 19.42 15.99
C ARG A 361 12.24 20.27 16.29
N GLY A 362 12.49 21.32 15.51
CA GLY A 362 13.50 22.33 15.76
C GLY A 362 14.86 22.10 15.10
N THR A 363 14.93 21.28 14.04
CA THR A 363 16.17 21.09 13.24
C THR A 363 16.19 21.92 11.96
N VAL A 364 15.12 22.65 11.68
CA VAL A 364 15.06 23.64 10.60
C VAL A 364 14.90 25.03 11.22
N GLY A 365 15.77 25.94 10.90
CA GLY A 365 15.83 27.30 11.46
C GLY A 365 16.29 28.34 10.45
N PRO A 366 16.32 29.63 10.84
CA PRO A 366 16.75 30.72 9.94
C PRO A 366 18.18 30.52 9.45
N CYS A 367 18.39 30.77 8.14
CA CYS A 367 19.72 30.77 7.56
C CYS A 367 20.58 31.86 8.19
N ARG A 368 21.74 31.49 8.72
CA ARG A 368 22.76 32.43 9.18
C ARG A 368 23.81 32.59 8.10
N PRO A 369 24.19 33.82 7.72
CA PRO A 369 25.32 34.03 6.84
C PRO A 369 26.59 33.41 7.46
N ARG A 370 27.28 32.56 6.71
CA ARG A 370 28.62 32.08 7.07
C ARG A 370 29.67 33.09 6.69
#